data_69665aa116081112c4b8b159353851db
#
_entry.id   69665aa116081112c4b8b159353851db
#
_cell.length_a   1.000
_cell.length_b   1.000
_cell.length_c   1.000
_cell.angle_alpha   90.00
_cell.angle_beta   90.00
_cell.angle_gamma   90.00
#
_symmetry.space_group_name_H-M   'P 1'
#
loop_
_entity.id
_entity.type
_entity.pdbx_description
1 polymer ?
#
loop_
_entity_poly.entity_id
_entity_poly.type
_entity_poly.pdbx_seq_one_letter_code
_entity_poly.pdbx_strand_id
1 'polypeptide(L)'
;PNNFGAGYRDLSDPADYSAIIPFLDLDMLIDYMIHNMYAAATDWPGNNYVGYDRTGAHGGWKFYDWDNEHGMKHSVSTNRTTPHSRDKDSPTKFHHALRSNAEYRVLFGDRLHKAMFNGGVLYVDPANPAWDPAHPERNVPAARWMELTGEIETALIAESARWGDYRKSTPYTVFNEFKSVRNDLLQNWFPTRSSIVLSQFRSQGLY
;
A
#
# COMPACT_ATOMS: atom_id res chain seq x y z
N PRO A 1 9.19 -7.68 -22.93
CA PRO A 1 9.74 -9.00 -22.78
C PRO A 1 10.05 -9.23 -21.31
N ASN A 2 9.27 -10.16 -20.68
CA ASN A 2 9.44 -10.51 -19.28
C ASN A 2 10.76 -11.28 -19.14
N ASN A 3 11.78 -10.64 -18.57
CA ASN A 3 13.09 -11.27 -18.29
C ASN A 3 12.99 -12.23 -17.08
N PHE A 4 11.99 -13.10 -17.07
CA PHE A 4 12.01 -14.28 -16.22
C PHE A 4 12.82 -15.34 -16.97
N GLY A 5 13.93 -15.83 -16.37
CA GLY A 5 14.85 -16.77 -17.03
C GLY A 5 14.17 -18.04 -17.55
N ALA A 6 14.88 -18.82 -18.35
CA ALA A 6 14.39 -20.06 -18.93
C ALA A 6 13.73 -20.97 -17.88
N GLY A 7 12.45 -21.35 -18.09
CA GLY A 7 11.68 -22.20 -17.20
C GLY A 7 10.46 -21.55 -16.53
N TYR A 8 10.22 -20.26 -16.69
CA TYR A 8 8.99 -19.61 -16.22
C TYR A 8 7.88 -19.75 -17.26
N ARG A 9 6.67 -20.08 -16.77
CA ARG A 9 5.48 -20.16 -17.60
C ARG A 9 5.01 -18.74 -17.98
N ASP A 10 4.44 -18.60 -19.15
CA ASP A 10 3.83 -17.36 -19.61
C ASP A 10 2.41 -17.24 -19.02
N LEU A 11 2.26 -16.42 -17.99
CA LEU A 11 0.96 -16.22 -17.36
C LEU A 11 -0.03 -15.42 -18.22
N SER A 12 0.34 -14.98 -19.43
CA SER A 12 -0.64 -14.51 -20.43
C SER A 12 -1.44 -15.67 -21.03
N ASP A 13 -0.90 -16.90 -20.99
CA ASP A 13 -1.62 -18.11 -21.39
C ASP A 13 -2.68 -18.46 -20.32
N PRO A 14 -3.98 -18.63 -20.70
CA PRO A 14 -5.02 -18.93 -19.75
C PRO A 14 -4.83 -20.24 -18.97
N ALA A 15 -4.19 -21.25 -19.55
CA ALA A 15 -3.94 -22.51 -18.86
C ALA A 15 -2.86 -22.36 -17.77
N ASP A 16 -1.78 -21.62 -18.05
CA ASP A 16 -0.73 -21.32 -17.08
C ASP A 16 -1.25 -20.40 -15.98
N TYR A 17 -2.07 -19.40 -16.33
CA TYR A 17 -2.77 -18.56 -15.36
C TYR A 17 -3.68 -19.37 -14.45
N SER A 18 -4.54 -20.22 -15.00
CA SER A 18 -5.44 -21.07 -14.22
C SER A 18 -4.67 -22.04 -13.30
N ALA A 19 -3.50 -22.50 -13.71
CA ALA A 19 -2.68 -23.40 -12.92
C ALA A 19 -2.06 -22.77 -11.67
N ILE A 20 -1.86 -21.43 -11.63
CA ILE A 20 -1.29 -20.72 -10.47
C ILE A 20 -2.36 -20.30 -9.45
N ILE A 21 -3.61 -20.11 -9.86
CA ILE A 21 -4.70 -19.64 -8.99
C ILE A 21 -4.85 -20.45 -7.69
N PRO A 22 -4.77 -21.81 -7.69
CA PRO A 22 -4.91 -22.59 -6.46
C PRO A 22 -3.81 -22.30 -5.42
N PHE A 23 -2.69 -21.69 -5.82
CA PHE A 23 -1.53 -21.43 -4.98
C PHE A 23 -1.43 -20.00 -4.48
N LEU A 24 -2.28 -19.08 -4.98
CA LEU A 24 -2.25 -17.66 -4.62
C LEU A 24 -3.66 -17.16 -4.30
N ASP A 25 -3.81 -16.51 -3.15
CA ASP A 25 -4.99 -15.68 -2.91
C ASP A 25 -4.82 -14.37 -3.68
N LEU A 26 -5.42 -14.31 -4.89
CA LEU A 26 -5.26 -13.16 -5.79
C LEU A 26 -5.84 -11.88 -5.20
N ASP A 27 -6.94 -11.97 -4.47
CA ASP A 27 -7.58 -10.84 -3.82
C ASP A 27 -6.64 -10.21 -2.78
N MET A 28 -6.08 -11.05 -1.91
CA MET A 28 -5.12 -10.60 -0.91
C MET A 28 -3.82 -10.09 -1.54
N LEU A 29 -3.34 -10.72 -2.60
CA LEU A 29 -2.16 -10.23 -3.32
C LEU A 29 -2.41 -8.82 -3.91
N ILE A 30 -3.56 -8.61 -4.53
CA ILE A 30 -3.91 -7.31 -5.13
C ILE A 30 -4.05 -6.24 -4.05
N ASP A 31 -4.76 -6.53 -2.96
CA ASP A 31 -4.91 -5.57 -1.86
C ASP A 31 -3.55 -5.22 -1.23
N TYR A 32 -2.68 -6.20 -1.04
CA TYR A 32 -1.31 -6.00 -0.59
C TYR A 32 -0.50 -5.10 -1.54
N MET A 33 -0.64 -5.29 -2.87
CA MET A 33 0.00 -4.42 -3.86
C MET A 33 -0.54 -2.99 -3.80
N ILE A 34 -1.87 -2.83 -3.78
CA ILE A 34 -2.53 -1.51 -3.73
C ILE A 34 -2.08 -0.76 -2.47
N HIS A 35 -2.07 -1.42 -1.32
CA HIS A 35 -1.66 -0.84 -0.05
C HIS A 35 -0.22 -0.31 -0.09
N ASN A 36 0.75 -1.14 -0.45
CA ASN A 36 2.16 -0.76 -0.49
C ASN A 36 2.46 0.32 -1.54
N MET A 37 1.82 0.24 -2.71
CA MET A 37 1.95 1.25 -3.76
C MET A 37 1.31 2.57 -3.35
N TYR A 38 0.18 2.53 -2.64
CA TYR A 38 -0.44 3.72 -2.05
C TYR A 38 0.46 4.33 -0.98
N ALA A 39 0.96 3.54 -0.04
CA ALA A 39 1.86 4.01 1.02
C ALA A 39 3.21 4.52 0.49
N ALA A 40 3.55 4.23 -0.75
CA ALA A 40 4.85 4.57 -1.36
C ALA A 40 6.05 4.05 -0.55
N ALA A 41 5.90 2.87 0.07
CA ALA A 41 6.91 2.25 0.92
C ALA A 41 8.23 2.07 0.16
N THR A 42 9.35 2.54 0.72
CA THR A 42 10.61 2.64 -0.01
C THR A 42 11.57 1.50 0.22
N ASP A 43 11.47 0.78 1.30
CA ASP A 43 12.20 -0.46 1.58
C ASP A 43 11.46 -1.73 1.10
N TRP A 44 10.17 -1.61 0.79
CA TRP A 44 9.43 -2.55 -0.01
C TRP A 44 9.87 -2.44 -1.50
N PRO A 45 9.87 -3.52 -2.32
CA PRO A 45 9.31 -4.84 -2.05
C PRO A 45 10.30 -5.90 -1.54
N GLY A 46 11.57 -5.59 -1.39
CA GLY A 46 12.59 -6.57 -1.04
C GLY A 46 12.62 -6.98 0.42
N ASN A 47 11.98 -6.21 1.29
CA ASN A 47 11.85 -6.45 2.73
C ASN A 47 10.40 -6.26 3.16
N ASN A 48 10.15 -6.44 4.47
CA ASN A 48 8.94 -5.97 5.15
C ASN A 48 7.65 -6.59 4.60
N TYR A 49 7.65 -7.92 4.45
CA TYR A 49 6.45 -8.71 4.18
C TYR A 49 6.47 -10.04 4.92
N VAL A 50 5.30 -10.55 5.20
CA VAL A 50 5.08 -11.90 5.72
C VAL A 50 4.21 -12.67 4.73
N GLY A 51 4.68 -13.84 4.32
CA GLY A 51 3.90 -14.79 3.53
C GLY A 51 3.38 -15.92 4.41
N TYR A 52 2.13 -16.28 4.22
CA TYR A 52 1.49 -17.41 4.89
C TYR A 52 0.72 -18.25 3.88
N ASP A 53 0.97 -19.54 3.87
CA ASP A 53 0.18 -20.53 3.13
C ASP A 53 -0.53 -21.47 4.10
N ARG A 54 -1.84 -21.57 3.95
CA ARG A 54 -2.64 -22.56 4.65
C ARG A 54 -3.08 -23.60 3.63
N THR A 55 -2.27 -24.65 3.50
CA THR A 55 -2.54 -25.74 2.58
C THR A 55 -3.94 -26.31 2.76
N GLY A 56 -4.67 -26.44 1.68
CA GLY A 56 -5.79 -27.36 1.51
C GLY A 56 -7.20 -26.79 1.58
N ALA A 57 -7.49 -25.57 2.04
CA ALA A 57 -8.90 -25.16 2.13
C ALA A 57 -9.20 -23.69 1.87
N HIS A 58 -8.23 -22.82 1.76
CA HIS A 58 -8.48 -21.37 1.80
C HIS A 58 -7.61 -20.53 0.86
N GLY A 59 -7.33 -20.99 -0.35
CA GLY A 59 -6.93 -20.10 -1.43
C GLY A 59 -5.44 -19.72 -1.49
N GLY A 60 -4.53 -20.57 -1.02
CA GLY A 60 -3.10 -20.42 -1.31
C GLY A 60 -2.38 -19.33 -0.50
N TRP A 61 -1.22 -18.93 -0.98
CA TRP A 61 -0.37 -17.94 -0.34
C TRP A 61 -1.04 -16.57 -0.21
N LYS A 62 -0.97 -16.02 1.02
CA LYS A 62 -1.41 -14.67 1.38
C LYS A 62 -0.20 -13.86 1.81
N PHE A 63 -0.18 -12.57 1.47
CA PHE A 63 0.89 -11.66 1.83
C PHE A 63 0.36 -10.52 2.69
N TYR A 64 1.13 -10.14 3.69
CA TYR A 64 0.81 -9.10 4.65
C TYR A 64 2.00 -8.16 4.80
N ASP A 65 1.71 -6.92 5.11
CA ASP A 65 2.74 -5.96 5.49
C ASP A 65 3.37 -6.32 6.83
N TRP A 66 4.65 -6.04 6.88
CA TRP A 66 5.45 -6.11 8.08
C TRP A 66 6.36 -4.89 8.11
N ASP A 67 6.45 -4.18 9.26
CA ASP A 67 7.44 -3.12 9.50
C ASP A 67 7.44 -2.01 8.43
N ASN A 68 6.23 -1.48 8.11
CA ASN A 68 6.03 -0.52 7.02
C ASN A 68 6.25 0.95 7.46
N GLU A 69 7.24 1.21 8.32
CA GLU A 69 7.59 2.54 8.84
C GLU A 69 8.18 3.47 7.77
N HIS A 70 8.58 2.91 6.63
CA HIS A 70 8.99 3.67 5.45
C HIS A 70 7.85 4.02 4.51
N GLY A 71 6.62 3.66 4.84
CA GLY A 71 5.41 4.14 4.18
C GLY A 71 5.12 5.60 4.49
N MET A 72 4.59 6.34 3.52
CA MET A 72 4.21 7.76 3.62
C MET A 72 5.32 8.72 4.07
N LYS A 73 6.57 8.28 4.09
CA LYS A 73 7.74 9.01 4.59
C LYS A 73 8.39 9.92 3.54
N HIS A 74 8.20 9.61 2.27
CA HIS A 74 8.85 10.28 1.16
C HIS A 74 7.88 11.20 0.40
N SER A 75 8.29 11.68 -0.78
CA SER A 75 7.41 12.51 -1.60
C SER A 75 6.08 11.81 -1.90
N VAL A 76 4.98 12.55 -1.81
CA VAL A 76 3.64 12.07 -2.19
C VAL A 76 3.58 11.56 -3.64
N SER A 77 4.49 12.03 -4.51
CA SER A 77 4.60 11.59 -5.91
C SER A 77 5.42 10.32 -6.11
N THR A 78 6.05 9.77 -5.06
CA THR A 78 6.84 8.54 -5.17
C THR A 78 6.04 7.43 -5.83
N ASN A 79 6.59 6.86 -6.92
CA ASN A 79 5.93 5.84 -7.72
C ASN A 79 6.51 4.45 -7.40
N ARG A 80 5.63 3.55 -6.92
CA ARG A 80 5.96 2.14 -6.64
C ARG A 80 5.17 1.17 -7.51
N THR A 81 4.46 1.67 -8.53
CA THR A 81 3.70 0.82 -9.46
C THR A 81 4.55 0.27 -10.60
N THR A 82 5.76 0.81 -10.79
CA THR A 82 6.72 0.33 -11.80
C THR A 82 7.58 -0.81 -11.26
N PRO A 83 8.03 -1.74 -12.14
CA PRO A 83 8.93 -2.81 -11.75
C PRO A 83 10.20 -2.29 -11.07
N HIS A 84 10.66 -3.02 -10.06
CA HIS A 84 11.85 -2.69 -9.27
C HIS A 84 12.86 -3.86 -9.26
N SER A 85 14.14 -3.57 -9.07
CA SER A 85 15.19 -4.60 -9.05
C SER A 85 15.03 -5.67 -7.97
N ARG A 86 14.31 -5.35 -6.88
CA ARG A 86 14.01 -6.28 -5.78
C ARG A 86 12.79 -7.16 -6.01
N ASP A 87 12.03 -6.95 -7.09
CA ASP A 87 10.81 -7.73 -7.36
C ASP A 87 11.10 -9.22 -7.49
N LYS A 88 12.28 -9.59 -8.02
CA LYS A 88 12.68 -10.98 -8.22
C LYS A 88 12.66 -11.84 -6.96
N ASP A 89 12.82 -11.25 -5.79
CA ASP A 89 12.96 -11.92 -4.49
C ASP A 89 11.79 -11.59 -3.54
N SER A 90 10.66 -11.15 -4.06
CA SER A 90 9.53 -10.65 -3.28
C SER A 90 8.17 -11.02 -3.88
N PRO A 91 7.06 -10.85 -3.14
CA PRO A 91 5.70 -11.09 -3.64
C PRO A 91 5.32 -10.29 -4.90
N THR A 92 5.96 -9.14 -5.13
CA THR A 92 5.72 -8.32 -6.32
C THR A 92 6.09 -9.04 -7.62
N LYS A 93 6.97 -10.05 -7.57
CA LYS A 93 7.27 -10.91 -8.70
C LYS A 93 6.00 -11.58 -9.27
N PHE A 94 5.13 -12.08 -8.39
CA PHE A 94 3.85 -12.67 -8.82
C PHE A 94 2.97 -11.61 -9.49
N HIS A 95 2.81 -10.44 -8.88
CA HIS A 95 2.07 -9.33 -9.47
C HIS A 95 2.57 -8.97 -10.87
N HIS A 96 3.89 -8.77 -11.02
CA HIS A 96 4.47 -8.39 -12.31
C HIS A 96 4.33 -9.49 -13.39
N ALA A 97 4.37 -10.76 -13.01
CA ALA A 97 4.10 -11.86 -13.93
C ALA A 97 2.61 -11.91 -14.32
N LEU A 98 1.70 -11.81 -13.34
CA LEU A 98 0.26 -11.87 -13.54
C LEU A 98 -0.31 -10.71 -14.38
N ARG A 99 0.35 -9.55 -14.38
CA ARG A 99 -0.08 -8.39 -15.20
C ARG A 99 -0.13 -8.66 -16.71
N SER A 100 0.55 -9.67 -17.21
CA SER A 100 0.44 -10.09 -18.62
C SER A 100 -0.96 -10.65 -18.92
N ASN A 101 -1.66 -11.19 -17.93
CA ASN A 101 -3.01 -11.76 -18.09
C ASN A 101 -4.10 -10.69 -18.04
N ALA A 102 -5.08 -10.77 -18.95
CA ALA A 102 -6.18 -9.81 -19.04
C ALA A 102 -7.15 -9.92 -17.85
N GLU A 103 -7.45 -11.15 -17.39
CA GLU A 103 -8.35 -11.39 -16.26
C GLU A 103 -7.77 -10.81 -14.96
N TYR A 104 -6.46 -10.99 -14.74
CA TYR A 104 -5.80 -10.38 -13.59
C TYR A 104 -5.89 -8.86 -13.61
N ARG A 105 -5.71 -8.22 -14.79
CA ARG A 105 -5.84 -6.75 -14.89
C ARG A 105 -7.26 -6.28 -14.59
N VAL A 106 -8.28 -7.02 -15.04
CA VAL A 106 -9.68 -6.71 -14.71
C VAL A 106 -9.90 -6.84 -13.20
N LEU A 107 -9.48 -7.95 -12.59
CA LEU A 107 -9.60 -8.17 -11.14
C LEU A 107 -8.88 -7.08 -10.35
N PHE A 108 -7.67 -6.68 -10.78
CA PHE A 108 -6.92 -5.59 -10.18
C PHE A 108 -7.68 -4.26 -10.26
N GLY A 109 -8.21 -3.95 -11.44
CA GLY A 109 -9.02 -2.75 -11.67
C GLY A 109 -10.28 -2.69 -10.79
N ASP A 110 -10.98 -3.80 -10.66
CA ASP A 110 -12.19 -3.91 -9.82
C ASP A 110 -11.87 -3.68 -8.35
N ARG A 111 -10.80 -4.29 -7.83
CA ARG A 111 -10.37 -4.09 -6.44
C ARG A 111 -9.87 -2.66 -6.19
N LEU A 112 -9.14 -2.10 -7.15
CA LEU A 112 -8.70 -0.70 -7.08
C LEU A 112 -9.91 0.26 -7.10
N HIS A 113 -10.90 -0.01 -7.94
CA HIS A 113 -12.15 0.75 -7.97
C HIS A 113 -12.86 0.72 -6.62
N LYS A 114 -13.01 -0.47 -6.05
CA LYS A 114 -13.60 -0.66 -4.72
C LYS A 114 -12.85 0.12 -3.64
N ALA A 115 -11.53 0.18 -3.72
CA ALA A 115 -10.71 0.90 -2.74
C ALA A 115 -10.80 2.43 -2.90
N MET A 116 -10.84 2.94 -4.13
CA MET A 116 -10.63 4.38 -4.41
C MET A 116 -11.90 5.18 -4.69
N PHE A 117 -13.04 4.53 -4.92
CA PHE A 117 -14.29 5.21 -5.29
C PHE A 117 -15.41 4.88 -4.31
N ASN A 118 -16.49 5.68 -4.36
CA ASN A 118 -17.73 5.43 -3.65
C ASN A 118 -17.58 5.20 -2.13
N GLY A 119 -16.68 5.96 -1.48
CA GLY A 119 -16.42 5.82 -0.05
C GLY A 119 -15.51 4.64 0.32
N GLY A 120 -14.78 4.08 -0.65
CA GLY A 120 -13.77 3.05 -0.39
C GLY A 120 -12.65 3.54 0.53
N VAL A 121 -11.85 2.60 1.03
CA VAL A 121 -10.81 2.87 2.06
C VAL A 121 -9.73 3.89 1.66
N LEU A 122 -9.56 4.13 0.36
CA LEU A 122 -8.64 5.13 -0.21
C LEU A 122 -9.39 6.26 -0.93
N TYR A 123 -10.71 6.38 -0.70
CA TYR A 123 -11.52 7.42 -1.32
C TYR A 123 -11.17 8.81 -0.79
N VAL A 124 -10.98 9.73 -1.72
CA VAL A 124 -10.88 11.18 -1.47
C VAL A 124 -11.82 11.89 -2.44
N ASP A 125 -12.70 12.73 -1.91
CA ASP A 125 -13.58 13.57 -2.72
C ASP A 125 -12.76 14.55 -3.58
N PRO A 126 -12.78 14.44 -4.92
CA PRO A 126 -11.96 15.31 -5.77
C PRO A 126 -12.39 16.77 -5.73
N ALA A 127 -13.61 17.07 -5.33
CA ALA A 127 -14.10 18.45 -5.18
C ALA A 127 -13.70 19.08 -3.84
N ASN A 128 -13.52 18.25 -2.79
CA ASN A 128 -13.19 18.68 -1.43
C ASN A 128 -12.12 17.76 -0.81
N PRO A 129 -10.89 17.70 -1.35
CA PRO A 129 -9.89 16.72 -0.95
C PRO A 129 -9.23 17.01 0.41
N ALA A 130 -9.32 18.26 0.90
CA ALA A 130 -8.74 18.63 2.17
C ALA A 130 -9.38 17.88 3.33
N TRP A 131 -8.58 17.55 4.34
CA TRP A 131 -9.10 16.98 5.58
C TRP A 131 -10.03 17.97 6.29
N ASP A 132 -11.23 17.53 6.60
CA ASP A 132 -12.22 18.25 7.37
C ASP A 132 -12.84 17.30 8.42
N PRO A 133 -12.62 17.52 9.73
CA PRO A 133 -13.18 16.65 10.78
C PRO A 133 -14.72 16.67 10.84
N ALA A 134 -15.38 17.68 10.27
CA ALA A 134 -16.84 17.74 10.16
C ALA A 134 -17.36 16.85 9.00
N HIS A 135 -16.50 16.49 8.07
CA HIS A 135 -16.81 15.72 6.87
C HIS A 135 -15.79 14.61 6.60
N PRO A 136 -15.62 13.65 7.54
CA PRO A 136 -14.62 12.58 7.43
C PRO A 136 -14.82 11.68 6.21
N GLU A 137 -16.03 11.58 5.69
CA GLU A 137 -16.38 10.81 4.49
C GLU A 137 -15.74 11.35 3.21
N ARG A 138 -15.29 12.61 3.19
CA ARG A 138 -14.65 13.23 2.02
C ARG A 138 -13.20 12.80 1.84
N ASN A 139 -12.54 12.38 2.93
CA ASN A 139 -11.16 11.89 2.88
C ASN A 139 -11.00 10.71 3.84
N VAL A 140 -11.40 9.52 3.38
CA VAL A 140 -11.45 8.31 4.19
C VAL A 140 -10.07 7.91 4.76
N PRO A 141 -8.95 7.96 3.98
CA PRO A 141 -7.64 7.66 4.55
C PRO A 141 -7.23 8.65 5.66
N ALA A 142 -7.51 9.95 5.50
CA ALA A 142 -7.23 10.95 6.53
C ALA A 142 -8.08 10.71 7.80
N ALA A 143 -9.36 10.37 7.63
CA ALA A 143 -10.24 10.02 8.73
C ALA A 143 -9.69 8.82 9.54
N ARG A 144 -9.29 7.75 8.84
CA ARG A 144 -8.71 6.57 9.47
C ARG A 144 -7.37 6.87 10.14
N TRP A 145 -6.55 7.71 9.52
CA TRP A 145 -5.30 8.17 10.12
C TRP A 145 -5.53 8.94 11.43
N MET A 146 -6.52 9.83 11.46
CA MET A 146 -6.86 10.59 12.68
C MET A 146 -7.39 9.68 13.78
N GLU A 147 -8.22 8.71 13.46
CA GLU A 147 -8.73 7.72 14.42
C GLU A 147 -7.56 6.96 15.07
N LEU A 148 -6.71 6.31 14.25
CA LEU A 148 -5.61 5.49 14.76
C LEU A 148 -4.56 6.30 15.52
N THR A 149 -4.21 7.49 15.03
CA THR A 149 -3.23 8.34 15.72
C THR A 149 -3.80 8.95 17.00
N GLY A 150 -5.10 9.16 17.07
CA GLY A 150 -5.80 9.59 18.30
C GLY A 150 -5.76 8.53 19.40
N GLU A 151 -5.93 7.25 19.06
CA GLU A 151 -5.86 6.13 20.02
C GLU A 151 -4.51 6.03 20.72
N ILE A 152 -3.40 6.29 20.01
CA ILE A 152 -2.04 6.12 20.55
C ILE A 152 -1.45 7.40 21.15
N GLU A 153 -2.04 8.58 20.92
CA GLU A 153 -1.46 9.87 21.30
C GLU A 153 -1.10 9.94 22.79
N THR A 154 -1.96 9.45 23.68
CA THR A 154 -1.69 9.46 25.12
C THR A 154 -0.53 8.52 25.50
N ALA A 155 -0.46 7.35 24.88
CA ALA A 155 0.62 6.39 25.13
C ALA A 155 1.98 6.93 24.67
N LEU A 156 2.01 7.70 23.58
CA LEU A 156 3.23 8.33 23.05
C LEU A 156 3.83 9.39 23.98
N ILE A 157 3.07 9.95 24.92
CA ILE A 157 3.63 10.85 25.95
C ILE A 157 4.61 10.07 26.85
N ALA A 158 4.22 8.88 27.31
CA ALA A 158 5.07 8.02 28.12
C ALA A 158 6.25 7.47 27.31
N GLU A 159 6.01 7.09 26.06
CA GLU A 159 7.04 6.63 25.13
C GLU A 159 8.11 7.72 24.88
N SER A 160 7.67 8.96 24.62
CA SER A 160 8.55 10.11 24.44
C SER A 160 9.37 10.44 25.69
N ALA A 161 8.74 10.35 26.87
CA ALA A 161 9.41 10.61 28.14
C ALA A 161 10.49 9.55 28.44
N ARG A 162 10.33 8.31 27.98
CA ARG A 162 11.25 7.20 28.21
C ARG A 162 12.36 7.11 27.18
N TRP A 163 12.05 7.32 25.91
CA TRP A 163 12.93 6.99 24.78
C TRP A 163 13.20 8.16 23.84
N GLY A 164 12.56 9.32 24.06
CA GLY A 164 12.68 10.46 23.15
C GLY A 164 14.10 10.93 22.89
N ASP A 165 14.98 10.83 23.88
CA ASP A 165 16.41 11.21 23.81
C ASP A 165 17.35 10.06 23.42
N TYR A 166 16.84 8.84 23.24
CA TYR A 166 17.68 7.65 23.04
C TYR A 166 18.69 7.79 21.90
N ARG A 167 18.34 8.51 20.82
CA ARG A 167 19.24 8.72 19.66
C ARG A 167 19.42 10.19 19.29
N LYS A 168 18.94 11.11 20.12
CA LYS A 168 18.93 12.55 19.83
C LYS A 168 19.25 13.37 21.07
N SER A 169 20.06 14.42 20.90
CA SER A 169 20.33 15.40 21.96
C SER A 169 19.10 16.26 22.28
N THR A 170 18.26 16.51 21.28
CA THR A 170 16.95 17.13 21.48
C THR A 170 15.89 16.02 21.41
N PRO A 171 15.22 15.72 22.52
CA PRO A 171 14.29 14.61 22.58
C PRO A 171 13.12 14.74 21.60
N TYR A 172 12.71 13.63 20.99
CA TYR A 172 11.44 13.55 20.27
C TYR A 172 10.29 13.65 21.26
N THR A 173 9.27 14.43 20.90
CA THR A 173 8.06 14.62 21.72
C THR A 173 6.79 14.43 20.91
N VAL A 174 5.70 14.17 21.62
CA VAL A 174 4.37 14.14 21.00
C VAL A 174 4.04 15.48 20.34
N PHE A 175 4.44 16.58 20.98
CA PHE A 175 4.06 17.91 20.52
C PHE A 175 4.84 18.38 19.29
N ASN A 176 6.15 18.11 19.25
CA ASN A 176 7.01 18.61 18.19
C ASN A 176 7.03 17.67 16.98
N GLU A 177 7.25 16.37 17.20
CA GLU A 177 7.47 15.43 16.08
C GLU A 177 6.18 14.71 15.68
N PHE A 178 5.50 14.04 16.63
CA PHE A 178 4.34 13.23 16.29
C PHE A 178 3.20 14.07 15.69
N LYS A 179 2.81 15.17 16.37
CA LYS A 179 1.74 16.05 15.85
C LYS A 179 2.15 16.76 14.57
N SER A 180 3.42 17.12 14.44
CA SER A 180 3.94 17.73 13.21
C SER A 180 3.82 16.79 12.03
N VAL A 181 4.30 15.55 12.16
CA VAL A 181 4.20 14.53 11.09
C VAL A 181 2.74 14.18 10.78
N ARG A 182 1.91 14.00 11.83
CA ARG A 182 0.48 13.75 11.65
C ARG A 182 -0.20 14.84 10.81
N ASN A 183 0.07 16.10 11.16
CA ASN A 183 -0.54 17.24 10.50
C ASN A 183 0.00 17.44 9.08
N ASP A 184 1.28 17.18 8.84
CA ASP A 184 1.87 17.22 7.50
C ASP A 184 1.20 16.21 6.56
N LEU A 185 0.97 14.98 7.02
CA LEU A 185 0.26 13.98 6.24
C LEU A 185 -1.19 14.38 5.94
N LEU A 186 -1.89 14.97 6.92
CA LEU A 186 -3.25 15.47 6.73
C LEU A 186 -3.35 16.62 5.73
N GLN A 187 -2.36 17.49 5.69
CA GLN A 187 -2.36 18.68 4.82
C GLN A 187 -1.79 18.39 3.43
N ASN A 188 -0.78 17.56 3.33
CA ASN A 188 0.04 17.44 2.12
C ASN A 188 -0.05 16.06 1.45
N TRP A 189 -0.23 14.99 2.22
CA TRP A 189 -0.26 13.62 1.67
C TRP A 189 -1.67 13.18 1.26
N PHE A 190 -2.56 13.05 2.24
CA PHE A 190 -3.88 12.46 2.02
C PHE A 190 -4.75 13.22 1.01
N PRO A 191 -4.72 14.56 0.91
CA PRO A 191 -5.54 15.27 -0.07
C PRO A 191 -5.20 14.94 -1.53
N THR A 192 -3.96 14.53 -1.80
CA THR A 192 -3.47 14.37 -3.17
C THR A 192 -3.04 12.94 -3.53
N ARG A 193 -2.71 12.10 -2.54
CA ARG A 193 -2.12 10.78 -2.82
C ARG A 193 -3.01 9.87 -3.65
N SER A 194 -4.31 9.81 -3.36
CA SER A 194 -5.23 8.94 -4.09
C SER A 194 -5.27 9.25 -5.58
N SER A 195 -5.35 10.53 -5.95
CA SER A 195 -5.35 10.95 -7.36
C SER A 195 -4.01 10.67 -8.06
N ILE A 196 -2.90 10.89 -7.36
CA ILE A 196 -1.55 10.64 -7.89
C ILE A 196 -1.35 9.15 -8.16
N VAL A 197 -1.62 8.28 -7.17
CA VAL A 197 -1.39 6.84 -7.35
C VAL A 197 -2.36 6.23 -8.34
N LEU A 198 -3.59 6.72 -8.44
CA LEU A 198 -4.54 6.31 -9.47
C LEU A 198 -3.99 6.62 -10.89
N SER A 199 -3.41 7.81 -11.08
CA SER A 199 -2.73 8.15 -12.33
C SER A 199 -1.54 7.23 -12.62
N GLN A 200 -0.77 6.86 -11.58
CA GLN A 200 0.33 5.89 -11.71
C GLN A 200 -0.18 4.50 -12.13
N PHE A 201 -1.28 4.00 -11.53
CA PHE A 201 -1.89 2.73 -11.96
C PHE A 201 -2.38 2.77 -13.41
N ARG A 202 -3.03 3.86 -13.82
CA ARG A 202 -3.46 4.07 -15.20
C ARG A 202 -2.28 4.03 -16.18
N SER A 203 -1.17 4.66 -15.84
CA SER A 203 0.04 4.65 -16.68
C SER A 203 0.64 3.25 -16.83
N GLN A 204 0.31 2.34 -15.94
CA GLN A 204 0.74 0.94 -15.97
C GLN A 204 -0.28 -0.03 -16.59
N GLY A 205 -1.42 0.48 -17.07
CA GLY A 205 -2.50 -0.34 -17.63
C GLY A 205 -3.19 -1.26 -16.61
N LEU A 206 -3.27 -0.80 -15.35
CA LEU A 206 -3.90 -1.52 -14.24
C LEU A 206 -5.27 -0.93 -13.86
N TYR A 207 -5.67 0.20 -14.52
CA TYR A 207 -6.98 0.84 -14.35
C TYR A 207 -7.37 1.64 -15.59
#